data_9721cfd9ff4a897bff7d0a021a713180
#
_entry.id   9721cfd9ff4a897bff7d0a021a713180
#
_cell.length_a   1.000
_cell.length_b   1.000
_cell.length_c   1.000
_cell.angle_alpha   90.00
_cell.angle_beta   90.00
_cell.angle_gamma   90.00
#
_symmetry.space_group_name_H-M   'P 1'
#
loop_
_entity.id
_entity.type
_entity.pdbx_description
1 polymer ?
#
loop_
_entity_poly.entity_id
_entity_poly.type
_entity_poly.pdbx_seq_one_letter_code
_entity_poly.pdbx_strand_id
1 'polypeptide(L)'
;MATITECRAALKRLSDNLAAADGEVRGAAALDRTLSCHLTDLDTTFTGRLADGRIEVEDTVVGPPPWKAQIRLRMTGDDLVAMVDGDLNFAKAWASGRVGLEAGFRDLLKLRSLL
;
A
#
# COMPACT_ATOMS: atom_id res chain seq x y z
N MET A 1 17.31 8.71 -0.25
CA MET A 1 16.03 8.71 0.48
C MET A 1 14.92 9.22 -0.42
N ALA A 2 13.83 8.48 -0.54
CA ALA A 2 12.68 8.91 -1.35
C ALA A 2 12.00 10.13 -0.73
N THR A 3 11.47 11.00 -1.57
CA THR A 3 10.67 12.15 -1.13
C THR A 3 9.19 11.78 -1.05
N ILE A 4 8.40 12.60 -0.37
CA ILE A 4 6.94 12.43 -0.30
C ILE A 4 6.34 12.44 -1.71
N THR A 5 6.83 13.32 -2.58
CA THR A 5 6.37 13.39 -3.98
C THR A 5 6.66 12.11 -4.73
N GLU A 6 7.85 11.53 -4.55
CA GLU A 6 8.22 10.25 -5.17
C GLU A 6 7.35 9.10 -4.63
N CYS A 7 7.05 9.10 -3.33
CA CYS A 7 6.18 8.09 -2.72
C CYS A 7 4.74 8.20 -3.23
N ARG A 8 4.23 9.42 -3.39
CA ARG A 8 2.91 9.63 -3.96
C ARG A 8 2.84 9.13 -5.40
N ALA A 9 3.87 9.40 -6.19
CA ALA A 9 3.98 8.90 -7.56
C ALA A 9 4.06 7.38 -7.59
N ALA A 10 4.77 6.77 -6.64
CA ALA A 10 4.86 5.31 -6.52
C ALA A 10 3.49 4.69 -6.22
N LEU A 11 2.70 5.28 -5.32
CA LEU A 11 1.34 4.81 -5.03
C LEU A 11 0.43 4.93 -6.25
N LYS A 12 0.58 5.98 -7.04
CA LYS A 12 -0.17 6.13 -8.28
C LYS A 12 0.19 5.04 -9.28
N ARG A 13 1.49 4.73 -9.44
CA ARG A 13 1.92 3.62 -10.30
C ARG A 13 1.40 2.28 -9.80
N LEU A 14 1.40 2.05 -8.49
CA LEU A 14 0.83 0.84 -7.91
C LEU A 14 -0.66 0.75 -8.23
N SER A 15 -1.39 1.84 -8.11
CA SER A 15 -2.81 1.92 -8.46
C SER A 15 -3.03 1.58 -9.93
N ASP A 16 -2.22 2.13 -10.83
CA ASP A 16 -2.30 1.86 -12.26
C ASP A 16 -2.00 0.39 -12.56
N ASN A 17 -1.02 -0.20 -11.88
CA ASN A 17 -0.69 -1.61 -12.01
C ASN A 17 -1.84 -2.51 -11.57
N LEU A 18 -2.50 -2.18 -10.47
CA LEU A 18 -3.68 -2.93 -10.00
C LEU A 18 -4.84 -2.83 -10.99
N ALA A 19 -5.07 -1.65 -11.56
CA ALA A 19 -6.14 -1.43 -12.53
C ALA A 19 -5.90 -2.19 -13.83
N ALA A 20 -4.63 -2.41 -14.21
CA ALA A 20 -4.25 -3.16 -15.40
C ALA A 20 -4.17 -4.67 -15.17
N ALA A 21 -4.20 -5.13 -13.91
CA ALA A 21 -4.13 -6.54 -13.57
C ALA A 21 -5.43 -7.27 -13.93
N ASP A 22 -5.33 -8.58 -14.12
CA ASP A 22 -6.48 -9.43 -14.39
C ASP A 22 -6.48 -10.66 -13.46
N GLY A 23 -7.50 -11.51 -13.60
CA GLY A 23 -7.61 -12.76 -12.84
C GLY A 23 -7.76 -12.54 -11.33
N GLU A 24 -7.05 -13.35 -10.53
CA GLU A 24 -7.15 -13.34 -9.08
C GLU A 24 -6.66 -12.02 -8.46
N VAL A 25 -5.64 -11.42 -9.05
CA VAL A 25 -5.11 -10.13 -8.59
C VAL A 25 -6.20 -9.06 -8.69
N ARG A 26 -6.93 -9.04 -9.79
CA ARG A 26 -8.04 -8.10 -9.98
C ARG A 26 -9.17 -8.36 -8.99
N GLY A 27 -9.47 -9.62 -8.71
CA GLY A 27 -10.48 -10.00 -7.73
C GLY A 27 -10.13 -9.52 -6.31
N ALA A 28 -8.86 -9.67 -5.92
CA ALA A 28 -8.38 -9.17 -4.62
C ALA A 28 -8.41 -7.64 -4.57
N ALA A 29 -8.03 -6.97 -5.67
CA ALA A 29 -8.03 -5.51 -5.74
C ALA A 29 -9.45 -4.91 -5.83
N ALA A 30 -10.48 -5.73 -6.06
CA ALA A 30 -11.87 -5.29 -6.09
C ALA A 30 -12.45 -5.00 -4.69
N LEU A 31 -11.67 -5.19 -3.62
CA LEU A 31 -12.09 -4.81 -2.27
C LEU A 31 -12.38 -3.31 -2.20
N ASP A 32 -13.41 -2.96 -1.44
CA ASP A 32 -13.70 -1.56 -1.08
C ASP A 32 -13.35 -1.39 0.40
N ARG A 33 -12.18 -0.81 0.67
CA ARG A 33 -11.63 -0.67 2.02
C ARG A 33 -10.91 0.65 2.18
N THR A 34 -10.97 1.20 3.39
CA THR A 34 -10.11 2.32 3.75
C THR A 34 -8.67 1.86 3.85
N LEU A 35 -7.74 2.74 3.49
CA LEU A 35 -6.33 2.42 3.37
C LEU A 35 -5.49 3.49 4.03
N SER A 36 -4.45 3.09 4.74
CA SER A 36 -3.39 3.98 5.20
C SER A 36 -2.03 3.43 4.82
N CYS A 37 -1.11 4.31 4.47
CA CYS A 37 0.28 3.97 4.19
C CYS A 37 1.17 4.90 5.00
N HIS A 38 1.74 4.37 6.07
CA HIS A 38 2.63 5.12 6.96
C HIS A 38 4.07 4.97 6.50
N LEU A 39 4.69 6.08 6.14
CA LEU A 39 6.10 6.16 5.75
C LEU A 39 6.91 6.52 6.99
N THR A 40 7.55 5.51 7.60
CA THR A 40 8.17 5.65 8.93
C THR A 40 9.36 6.59 8.96
N ASP A 41 10.14 6.66 7.88
CA ASP A 41 11.31 7.54 7.78
C ASP A 41 10.96 8.98 7.43
N LEU A 42 9.81 9.21 6.80
CA LEU A 42 9.34 10.54 6.40
C LEU A 42 8.31 11.12 7.39
N ASP A 43 7.96 10.36 8.42
CA ASP A 43 6.93 10.73 9.42
C ASP A 43 5.67 11.25 8.75
N THR A 44 5.20 10.53 7.74
CA THR A 44 4.07 10.95 6.90
C THR A 44 3.18 9.75 6.62
N THR A 45 1.87 9.98 6.61
CA THR A 45 0.89 8.94 6.28
C THR A 45 0.00 9.42 5.14
N PHE A 46 -0.13 8.58 4.12
CA PHE A 46 -1.17 8.73 3.10
C PHE A 46 -2.41 7.98 3.56
N THR A 47 -3.56 8.62 3.50
CA THR A 47 -4.85 7.99 3.77
C THR A 47 -5.72 8.03 2.53
N GLY A 48 -6.55 7.01 2.36
CA GLY A 48 -7.42 6.94 1.20
C GLY A 48 -8.21 5.63 1.18
N ARG A 49 -8.44 5.13 -0.01
CA ARG A 49 -9.26 3.93 -0.22
C ARG A 49 -8.66 3.03 -1.30
N LEU A 50 -8.86 1.75 -1.12
CA LEU A 50 -8.75 0.75 -2.18
C LEU A 50 -10.18 0.45 -2.64
N ALA A 51 -10.54 0.90 -3.83
CA ALA A 51 -11.88 0.73 -4.39
C ALA A 51 -11.80 0.65 -5.91
N ASP A 52 -12.67 -0.15 -6.50
CA ASP A 52 -12.77 -0.32 -7.96
C ASP A 52 -11.44 -0.73 -8.61
N GLY A 53 -10.63 -1.51 -7.91
CA GLY A 53 -9.32 -1.95 -8.38
C GLY A 53 -8.27 -0.85 -8.41
N ARG A 54 -8.49 0.25 -7.69
CA ARG A 54 -7.59 1.41 -7.65
C ARG A 54 -7.31 1.85 -6.24
N ILE A 55 -6.16 2.48 -6.06
CA ILE A 55 -5.80 3.16 -4.81
C ILE A 55 -6.02 4.65 -5.03
N GLU A 56 -6.88 5.24 -4.20
CA GLU A 56 -7.15 6.68 -4.21
C GLU A 56 -6.58 7.29 -2.93
N VAL A 57 -5.58 8.15 -3.08
CA VAL A 57 -5.03 8.91 -1.96
C VAL A 57 -5.89 10.15 -1.76
N GLU A 58 -6.57 10.21 -0.62
CA GLU A 58 -7.49 11.31 -0.31
C GLU A 58 -6.82 12.40 0.52
N ASP A 59 -5.84 12.02 1.37
CA ASP A 59 -5.17 12.97 2.24
C ASP A 59 -3.73 12.54 2.53
N THR A 60 -2.91 13.51 2.92
CA THR A 60 -1.53 13.31 3.34
C THR A 60 -1.33 14.06 4.65
N VAL A 61 -0.98 13.33 5.70
CA VAL A 61 -0.83 13.91 7.03
C VAL A 61 0.57 13.67 7.57
N VAL A 62 1.08 14.60 8.36
CA VAL A 62 2.33 14.44 9.10
C VAL A 62 2.07 13.52 10.29
N GLY A 63 3.00 12.60 10.55
CA GLY A 63 2.91 11.68 11.68
C GLY A 63 2.24 10.35 11.34
N PRO A 64 1.89 9.56 12.37
CA PRO A 64 1.24 8.28 12.21
C PRO A 64 -0.20 8.43 11.71
N PRO A 65 -0.85 7.32 11.29
CA PRO A 65 -2.24 7.38 10.83
C PRO A 65 -3.15 8.03 11.85
N PRO A 66 -3.96 9.04 11.44
CA PRO A 66 -4.84 9.76 12.38
C PRO A 66 -6.08 8.95 12.78
N TRP A 67 -6.36 7.87 12.06
CA TRP A 67 -7.46 6.95 12.36
C TRP A 67 -7.10 5.55 11.87
N LYS A 68 -7.82 4.54 12.35
CA LYS A 68 -7.53 3.15 12.04
C LYS A 68 -8.21 2.77 10.72
N ALA A 69 -7.42 2.68 9.65
CA ALA A 69 -7.90 2.19 8.37
C ALA A 69 -8.13 0.68 8.40
N GLN A 70 -8.94 0.18 7.49
CA GLN A 70 -9.21 -1.26 7.35
C GLN A 70 -7.97 -2.00 6.81
N ILE A 71 -7.22 -1.39 5.91
CA ILE A 71 -5.93 -1.89 5.42
C ILE A 71 -4.86 -0.89 5.82
N ARG A 72 -3.83 -1.37 6.51
CA ARG A 72 -2.75 -0.53 7.03
C ARG A 72 -1.40 -1.02 6.54
N LEU A 73 -0.72 -0.19 5.77
CA LEU A 73 0.64 -0.43 5.31
C LEU A 73 1.61 0.43 6.12
N ARG A 74 2.80 -0.10 6.37
CA ARG A 74 3.86 0.60 7.07
C ARG A 74 5.20 0.20 6.46
N MET A 75 5.97 1.18 6.03
CA MET A 75 7.28 0.95 5.41
C MET A 75 8.06 2.26 5.31
N THR A 76 9.33 2.18 4.92
CA THR A 76 10.07 3.39 4.54
C THR A 76 9.66 3.85 3.15
N GLY A 77 9.90 5.12 2.84
CA GLY A 77 9.64 5.66 1.51
C GLY A 77 10.46 4.96 0.43
N ASP A 78 11.74 4.66 0.73
CA ASP A 78 12.61 3.94 -0.20
C ASP A 78 12.08 2.55 -0.50
N ASP A 79 11.55 1.85 0.50
CA ASP A 79 10.97 0.52 0.33
C ASP A 79 9.69 0.56 -0.51
N LEU A 80 8.88 1.60 -0.35
CA LEU A 80 7.68 1.77 -1.19
C LEU A 80 8.07 1.93 -2.66
N VAL A 81 9.03 2.80 -2.95
CA VAL A 81 9.50 3.03 -4.32
C VAL A 81 10.13 1.74 -4.88
N ALA A 82 10.98 1.08 -4.11
CA ALA A 82 11.63 -0.17 -4.54
C ALA A 82 10.60 -1.27 -4.82
N MET A 83 9.56 -1.38 -4.01
CA MET A 83 8.50 -2.36 -4.20
C MET A 83 7.73 -2.12 -5.49
N VAL A 84 7.38 -0.87 -5.78
CA VAL A 84 6.65 -0.50 -6.99
C VAL A 84 7.52 -0.67 -8.24
N ASP A 85 8.83 -0.39 -8.13
CA ASP A 85 9.78 -0.58 -9.22
C ASP A 85 10.16 -2.05 -9.46
N GLY A 86 9.74 -2.96 -8.59
CA GLY A 86 10.04 -4.38 -8.70
C GLY A 86 11.38 -4.79 -8.09
N ASP A 87 12.07 -3.89 -7.41
CA ASP A 87 13.38 -4.14 -6.79
C ASP A 87 13.26 -4.78 -5.41
N LEU A 88 12.08 -4.75 -4.81
CA LEU A 88 11.80 -5.34 -3.49
C LEU A 88 10.65 -6.33 -3.61
N ASN A 89 10.90 -7.58 -3.20
CA ASN A 89 9.85 -8.59 -3.16
C ASN A 89 8.96 -8.35 -1.93
N PHE A 90 7.68 -8.08 -2.17
CA PHE A 90 6.74 -7.78 -1.09
C PHE A 90 6.58 -8.93 -0.10
N ALA A 91 6.45 -10.15 -0.58
CA ALA A 91 6.26 -11.31 0.29
C ALA A 91 7.44 -11.50 1.26
N LYS A 92 8.67 -11.37 0.76
CA LYS A 92 9.87 -11.47 1.58
C LYS A 92 9.99 -10.30 2.56
N ALA A 93 9.68 -9.09 2.13
CA ALA A 93 9.72 -7.90 2.96
C ALA A 93 8.70 -7.98 4.09
N TRP A 94 7.50 -8.48 3.79
CA TRP A 94 6.46 -8.70 4.80
C TRP A 94 6.88 -9.77 5.80
N ALA A 95 7.38 -10.90 5.32
CA ALA A 95 7.83 -12.00 6.19
C ALA A 95 8.98 -11.59 7.11
N SER A 96 9.86 -10.71 6.67
CA SER A 96 11.00 -10.23 7.46
C SER A 96 10.66 -9.05 8.38
N GLY A 97 9.43 -8.50 8.30
CA GLY A 97 9.02 -7.33 9.07
C GLY A 97 9.46 -5.99 8.49
N ARG A 98 10.14 -5.98 7.35
CA ARG A 98 10.56 -4.76 6.67
C ARG A 98 9.38 -3.91 6.19
N VAL A 99 8.32 -4.59 5.73
CA VAL A 99 7.04 -3.98 5.37
C VAL A 99 5.98 -4.54 6.30
N GLY A 100 5.20 -3.66 6.92
CA GLY A 100 4.05 -4.03 7.73
C GLY A 100 2.76 -3.98 6.91
N LEU A 101 1.95 -5.02 7.00
CA LEU A 101 0.61 -5.06 6.44
C LEU A 101 -0.34 -5.59 7.50
N GLU A 102 -1.32 -4.80 7.86
CA GLU A 102 -2.37 -5.18 8.80
C GLU A 102 -3.73 -4.98 8.15
N ALA A 103 -4.61 -5.95 8.34
CA ALA A 103 -5.97 -5.90 7.83
C ALA A 103 -6.81 -6.97 8.56
N GLY A 104 -8.12 -6.97 8.32
CA GLY A 104 -8.97 -8.06 8.80
C GLY A 104 -8.55 -9.40 8.20
N PHE A 105 -8.83 -10.50 8.91
CA PHE A 105 -8.36 -11.83 8.49
C PHE A 105 -8.79 -12.19 7.06
N ARG A 106 -10.05 -11.92 6.71
CA ARG A 106 -10.55 -12.20 5.36
C ARG A 106 -9.87 -11.36 4.30
N ASP A 107 -9.60 -10.09 4.62
CA ASP A 107 -8.90 -9.18 3.71
C ASP A 107 -7.45 -9.61 3.51
N LEU A 108 -6.78 -10.08 4.57
CA LEU A 108 -5.42 -10.62 4.47
C LEU A 108 -5.35 -11.82 3.53
N LEU A 109 -6.34 -12.71 3.59
CA LEU A 109 -6.40 -13.87 2.70
C LEU A 109 -6.55 -13.45 1.23
N LYS A 110 -7.34 -12.42 0.96
CA LYS A 110 -7.51 -11.87 -0.39
C LYS A 110 -6.27 -11.13 -0.87
N LEU A 111 -5.69 -10.29 0.00
CA LEU A 111 -4.49 -9.54 -0.33
C LEU A 111 -3.28 -10.45 -0.55
N ARG A 112 -3.25 -11.60 0.11
CA ARG A 112 -2.20 -12.60 -0.07
C ARG A 112 -2.08 -13.05 -1.53
N SER A 113 -3.17 -13.07 -2.27
CA SER A 113 -3.16 -13.45 -3.69
C SER A 113 -2.44 -12.42 -4.57
N LEU A 114 -2.17 -11.22 -4.05
CA LEU A 114 -1.38 -10.20 -4.75
C LEU A 114 0.12 -10.48 -4.70
N LEU A 115 0.54 -11.42 -3.87
CA LEU A 115 1.95 -11.77 -3.67
C LEU A 115 2.44 -12.82 -4.71
#